data_7289654682f3d43a2a24e159b04fc0dd
#
_entry.id   7289654682f3d43a2a24e159b04fc0dd
#
_cell.length_a   1.000
_cell.length_b   1.000
_cell.length_c   1.000
_cell.angle_alpha   90.00
_cell.angle_beta   90.00
_cell.angle_gamma   90.00
#
_symmetry.space_group_name_H-M   'P 1'
#
loop_
_entity.id
_entity.type
_entity.pdbx_description
1 polymer ?
#
loop_
_entity_poly.entity_id
_entity_poly.type
_entity_poly.pdbx_seq_one_letter_code
_entity_poly.pdbx_strand_id
1 'polypeptide(L)'
;MFENYINELLKNLPKRQYNLDVVIEGGAFNGSYVLGILLFLKEMEKEKMMKINKMSGCSVGGLLCFKYLTDDLEDGLGEYSLLRKSFYKNQNFNIINESIDKNISKLTSEKFKIIQKGKLFMTFHNNGKQIIKSEYKNKEDLKKSLMKTSYLPYLIDGKCYFKDKGAFFLDGLLPHIFKDRTQSLNNHILYISPNSLPKLKNILITKNEVSVYGRVSEGILDAYSFFKNEKTSEMCSFVNKWSMSNFICLRMKHLIIY
;
A
#
# COMPACT_ATOMS: atom_id res chain seq x y z
N MET A 1 15.44 -11.05 -8.65
CA MET A 1 15.18 -12.44 -8.13
C MET A 1 13.74 -12.88 -8.42
N PHE A 2 12.73 -12.10 -8.06
CA PHE A 2 11.32 -12.48 -8.28
C PHE A 2 10.86 -12.34 -9.73
N GLU A 3 11.50 -11.52 -10.54
CA GLU A 3 11.09 -11.21 -11.91
C GLU A 3 10.93 -12.48 -12.77
N ASN A 4 11.96 -13.34 -12.82
CA ASN A 4 11.89 -14.60 -13.60
C ASN A 4 10.76 -15.51 -13.08
N TYR A 5 10.59 -15.59 -11.76
CA TYR A 5 9.53 -16.38 -11.16
C TYR A 5 8.13 -15.84 -11.52
N ILE A 6 7.95 -14.52 -11.45
CA ILE A 6 6.69 -13.88 -11.83
C ILE A 6 6.41 -14.10 -13.33
N ASN A 7 7.43 -13.93 -14.19
CA ASN A 7 7.26 -14.10 -15.64
C ASN A 7 6.83 -15.53 -16.00
N GLU A 8 7.31 -16.55 -15.29
CA GLU A 8 6.79 -17.91 -15.48
C GLU A 8 5.31 -18.06 -15.07
N LEU A 9 4.91 -17.39 -13.98
CA LEU A 9 3.50 -17.39 -13.56
C LEU A 9 2.61 -16.67 -14.58
N LEU A 10 3.07 -15.55 -15.15
CA LEU A 10 2.31 -14.76 -16.13
C LEU A 10 1.96 -15.55 -17.38
N LYS A 11 2.81 -16.49 -17.81
CA LYS A 11 2.53 -17.37 -18.98
C LYS A 11 1.25 -18.19 -18.81
N ASN A 12 0.85 -18.44 -17.57
CA ASN A 12 -0.33 -19.26 -17.25
C ASN A 12 -1.59 -18.43 -16.94
N LEU A 13 -1.53 -17.10 -17.13
CA LEU A 13 -2.69 -16.24 -16.95
C LEU A 13 -3.56 -16.15 -18.20
N PRO A 14 -4.88 -15.93 -18.04
CA PRO A 14 -5.76 -15.59 -19.16
C PRO A 14 -5.26 -14.34 -19.90
N LYS A 15 -5.30 -14.36 -21.23
CA LYS A 15 -4.93 -13.19 -22.07
C LYS A 15 -6.04 -12.13 -21.98
N ARG A 16 -5.99 -11.30 -20.97
CA ARG A 16 -6.92 -10.17 -20.74
C ARG A 16 -6.14 -8.91 -20.42
N GLN A 17 -6.75 -7.78 -20.74
CA GLN A 17 -6.24 -6.47 -20.32
C GLN A 17 -7.13 -5.89 -19.24
N TYR A 18 -6.51 -5.41 -18.16
CA TYR A 18 -7.19 -4.78 -17.04
C TYR A 18 -6.85 -3.30 -16.97
N ASN A 19 -7.86 -2.45 -16.78
CA ASN A 19 -7.67 -1.08 -16.33
C ASN A 19 -8.03 -1.03 -14.84
N LEU A 20 -7.07 -0.66 -13.99
CA LEU A 20 -7.23 -0.75 -12.53
C LEU A 20 -7.07 0.61 -11.85
N ASP A 21 -7.95 0.87 -10.90
CA ASP A 21 -7.69 1.74 -9.77
C ASP A 21 -7.32 0.84 -8.59
N VAL A 22 -6.21 1.11 -7.90
CA VAL A 22 -5.72 0.22 -6.83
C VAL A 22 -5.89 0.88 -5.48
N VAL A 23 -6.43 0.14 -4.51
CA VAL A 23 -6.66 0.59 -3.13
C VAL A 23 -5.96 -0.36 -2.18
N ILE A 24 -5.09 0.17 -1.30
CA ILE A 24 -4.22 -0.63 -0.43
C ILE A 24 -4.42 -0.25 1.04
N GLU A 25 -4.83 -1.21 1.87
CA GLU A 25 -4.89 -1.04 3.32
C GLU A 25 -3.49 -0.87 3.93
N GLY A 26 -3.44 -0.25 5.11
CA GLY A 26 -2.29 -0.29 6.00
C GLY A 26 -2.05 -1.69 6.57
N GLY A 27 -1.03 -1.86 7.42
CA GLY A 27 -0.78 -3.15 8.07
C GLY A 27 0.67 -3.35 8.55
N ALA A 28 1.41 -2.29 8.77
CA ALA A 28 2.79 -2.32 9.28
C ALA A 28 3.64 -3.40 8.55
N PHE A 29 4.14 -4.43 9.25
CA PHE A 29 4.95 -5.49 8.65
C PHE A 29 4.20 -6.35 7.61
N ASN A 30 2.87 -6.35 7.59
CA ASN A 30 2.10 -7.00 6.52
C ASN A 30 2.24 -6.30 5.17
N GLY A 31 2.83 -5.10 5.12
CA GLY A 31 3.24 -4.45 3.88
C GLY A 31 4.16 -5.29 3.00
N SER A 32 4.88 -6.27 3.56
CA SER A 32 5.71 -7.20 2.79
C SER A 32 4.90 -8.15 1.90
N TYR A 33 3.68 -8.54 2.29
CA TYR A 33 2.75 -9.25 1.40
C TYR A 33 2.31 -8.34 0.25
N VAL A 34 1.96 -7.09 0.58
CA VAL A 34 1.57 -6.08 -0.42
C VAL A 34 2.69 -5.82 -1.41
N LEU A 35 3.95 -5.76 -0.93
CA LEU A 35 5.11 -5.62 -1.81
C LEU A 35 5.15 -6.74 -2.86
N GLY A 36 4.89 -8.00 -2.45
CA GLY A 36 4.81 -9.14 -3.37
C GLY A 36 3.72 -8.98 -4.41
N ILE A 37 2.51 -8.55 -3.98
CA ILE A 37 1.41 -8.26 -4.90
C ILE A 37 1.82 -7.17 -5.90
N LEU A 38 2.41 -6.08 -5.42
CA LEU A 38 2.80 -4.95 -6.28
C LEU A 38 3.92 -5.31 -7.26
N LEU A 39 4.87 -6.16 -6.88
CA LEU A 39 5.87 -6.69 -7.80
C LEU A 39 5.20 -7.50 -8.93
N PHE A 40 4.21 -8.33 -8.59
CA PHE A 40 3.44 -9.07 -9.59
C PHE A 40 2.66 -8.13 -10.51
N LEU A 41 1.97 -7.12 -9.97
CA LEU A 41 1.27 -6.12 -10.78
C LEU A 41 2.23 -5.34 -11.70
N LYS A 42 3.44 -5.06 -11.22
CA LYS A 42 4.45 -4.33 -12.02
C LYS A 42 4.87 -5.12 -13.25
N GLU A 43 5.08 -6.43 -13.12
CA GLU A 43 5.40 -7.29 -14.25
C GLU A 43 4.20 -7.43 -15.22
N MET A 44 2.96 -7.57 -14.69
CA MET A 44 1.76 -7.53 -15.54
C MET A 44 1.66 -6.23 -16.35
N GLU A 45 2.05 -5.09 -15.76
CA GLU A 45 2.05 -3.78 -16.46
C GLU A 45 3.13 -3.72 -17.55
N LYS A 46 4.34 -4.26 -17.28
CA LYS A 46 5.42 -4.39 -18.27
C LYS A 46 4.98 -5.25 -19.48
N GLU A 47 4.30 -6.35 -19.21
CA GLU A 47 3.75 -7.26 -20.23
C GLU A 47 2.46 -6.72 -20.90
N LYS A 48 2.05 -5.48 -20.61
CA LYS A 48 0.84 -4.84 -21.15
C LYS A 48 -0.46 -5.59 -20.88
N MET A 49 -0.46 -6.45 -19.84
CA MET A 49 -1.66 -7.17 -19.39
C MET A 49 -2.57 -6.29 -18.54
N MET A 50 -2.04 -5.19 -18.02
CA MET A 50 -2.81 -4.25 -17.23
C MET A 50 -2.26 -2.82 -17.30
N LYS A 51 -3.09 -1.87 -16.85
CA LYS A 51 -2.71 -0.47 -16.64
C LYS A 51 -3.30 0.01 -15.32
N ILE A 52 -2.48 0.63 -14.48
CA ILE A 52 -2.94 1.30 -13.28
C ILE A 52 -3.19 2.78 -13.60
N ASN A 53 -4.42 3.25 -13.34
CA ASN A 53 -4.77 4.65 -13.56
C ASN A 53 -4.42 5.51 -12.35
N LYS A 54 -4.77 5.06 -11.14
CA LYS A 54 -4.50 5.75 -9.87
C LYS A 54 -4.43 4.75 -8.72
N MET A 55 -3.78 5.16 -7.64
CA MET A 55 -3.58 4.35 -6.45
C MET A 55 -4.01 5.13 -5.21
N SER A 56 -4.61 4.44 -4.26
CA SER A 56 -4.96 4.95 -2.94
C SER A 56 -4.38 4.07 -1.86
N GLY A 57 -3.80 4.66 -0.83
CA GLY A 57 -3.26 3.90 0.28
C GLY A 57 -3.24 4.68 1.59
N CYS A 58 -3.10 3.95 2.68
CA CYS A 58 -2.86 4.50 4.01
C CYS A 58 -1.71 3.76 4.67
N SER A 59 -1.01 4.39 5.62
CA SER A 59 0.10 3.75 6.34
C SER A 59 1.13 3.17 5.36
N VAL A 60 1.60 1.96 5.61
CA VAL A 60 2.50 1.24 4.70
C VAL A 60 1.91 1.10 3.28
N GLY A 61 0.59 0.99 3.14
CA GLY A 61 -0.07 0.96 1.82
C GLY A 61 0.15 2.27 1.05
N GLY A 62 0.13 3.42 1.71
CA GLY A 62 0.45 4.72 1.11
C GLY A 62 1.91 4.82 0.67
N LEU A 63 2.85 4.32 1.50
CA LEU A 63 4.27 4.27 1.17
C LEU A 63 4.53 3.37 -0.04
N LEU A 64 3.86 2.22 -0.13
CA LEU A 64 4.00 1.29 -1.24
C LEU A 64 3.35 1.79 -2.54
N CYS A 65 2.21 2.51 -2.47
CA CYS A 65 1.65 3.23 -3.61
C CYS A 65 2.66 4.24 -4.17
N PHE A 66 3.29 5.01 -3.29
CA PHE A 66 4.34 5.97 -3.68
C PHE A 66 5.50 5.25 -4.39
N LYS A 67 6.05 4.17 -3.80
CA LYS A 67 7.15 3.39 -4.39
C LYS A 67 6.78 2.78 -5.75
N TYR A 68 5.56 2.28 -5.90
CA TYR A 68 5.07 1.77 -7.19
C TYR A 68 5.11 2.85 -8.28
N LEU A 69 4.55 4.02 -7.98
CA LEU A 69 4.46 5.14 -8.92
C LEU A 69 5.82 5.79 -9.23
N THR A 70 6.80 5.63 -8.34
CA THR A 70 8.17 6.12 -8.54
C THR A 70 9.12 5.06 -9.07
N ASP A 71 8.62 3.86 -9.36
CA ASP A 71 9.43 2.74 -9.86
C ASP A 71 10.60 2.39 -8.93
N ASP A 72 10.30 2.27 -7.63
CA ASP A 72 11.29 2.07 -6.56
C ASP A 72 10.92 0.89 -5.63
N LEU A 73 10.16 -0.10 -6.16
CA LEU A 73 9.68 -1.24 -5.37
C LEU A 73 10.82 -2.19 -4.96
N GLU A 74 11.88 -2.31 -5.75
CA GLU A 74 12.99 -3.24 -5.50
C GLU A 74 13.73 -2.89 -4.20
N ASP A 75 13.89 -1.59 -3.89
CA ASP A 75 14.47 -1.14 -2.62
C ASP A 75 13.62 -1.55 -1.40
N GLY A 76 12.34 -1.89 -1.60
CA GLY A 76 11.39 -2.25 -0.55
C GLY A 76 11.81 -3.46 0.30
N LEU A 77 12.49 -4.45 -0.28
CA LEU A 77 12.99 -5.61 0.45
C LEU A 77 14.09 -5.24 1.45
N GLY A 78 15.03 -4.40 1.03
CA GLY A 78 16.11 -3.90 1.87
C GLY A 78 15.57 -3.01 2.99
N GLU A 79 14.67 -2.12 2.68
CA GLU A 79 14.03 -1.23 3.66
C GLU A 79 13.22 -2.01 4.69
N TYR A 80 12.45 -3.01 4.28
CA TYR A 80 11.72 -3.87 5.21
C TYR A 80 12.68 -4.57 6.20
N SER A 81 13.80 -5.10 5.71
CA SER A 81 14.79 -5.76 6.56
C SER A 81 15.42 -4.80 7.58
N LEU A 82 15.69 -3.55 7.17
CA LEU A 82 16.19 -2.50 8.04
C LEU A 82 15.14 -2.08 9.08
N LEU A 83 13.89 -1.89 8.64
CA LEU A 83 12.75 -1.54 9.49
C LEU A 83 12.54 -2.60 10.58
N ARG A 84 12.58 -3.89 10.21
CA ARG A 84 12.45 -5.01 11.13
C ARG A 84 13.58 -5.01 12.16
N LYS A 85 14.85 -4.91 11.72
CA LYS A 85 16.01 -4.85 12.61
C LYS A 85 15.91 -3.68 13.59
N SER A 86 15.55 -2.48 13.08
CA SER A 86 15.39 -1.29 13.91
C SER A 86 14.27 -1.45 14.92
N PHE A 87 13.12 -1.99 14.53
CA PHE A 87 12.00 -2.22 15.42
C PHE A 87 12.34 -3.17 16.57
N TYR A 88 13.01 -4.30 16.29
CA TYR A 88 13.42 -5.22 17.36
C TYR A 88 14.49 -4.67 18.28
N LYS A 89 15.37 -3.80 17.78
CA LYS A 89 16.41 -3.15 18.59
C LYS A 89 15.86 -2.00 19.43
N ASN A 90 15.03 -1.15 18.83
CA ASN A 90 14.65 0.15 19.40
C ASN A 90 13.18 0.21 19.86
N GLN A 91 12.38 -0.82 19.58
CA GLN A 91 10.93 -0.88 19.84
C GLN A 91 10.14 0.29 19.20
N ASN A 92 10.65 0.84 18.09
CA ASN A 92 10.00 1.92 17.35
C ASN A 92 10.27 1.82 15.85
N PHE A 93 9.53 2.63 15.09
CA PHE A 93 9.60 2.73 13.63
C PHE A 93 10.24 4.04 13.15
N ASN A 94 11.06 4.69 13.96
CA ASN A 94 11.64 6.00 13.62
C ASN A 94 12.40 6.00 12.28
N ILE A 95 13.02 4.89 11.91
CA ILE A 95 13.71 4.68 10.63
C ILE A 95 12.80 4.90 9.40
N ILE A 96 11.45 4.88 9.55
CA ILE A 96 10.51 5.21 8.47
C ILE A 96 10.75 6.64 7.97
N ASN A 97 11.00 7.59 8.86
CA ASN A 97 11.26 8.98 8.48
C ASN A 97 12.52 9.10 7.65
N GLU A 98 13.59 8.39 8.00
CA GLU A 98 14.84 8.35 7.24
C GLU A 98 14.64 7.71 5.85
N SER A 99 13.85 6.64 5.79
CA SER A 99 13.46 5.99 4.53
C SER A 99 12.66 6.94 3.64
N ILE A 100 11.69 7.67 4.18
CA ILE A 100 10.92 8.67 3.44
C ILE A 100 11.85 9.77 2.92
N ASP A 101 12.78 10.29 3.74
CA ASP A 101 13.74 11.31 3.34
C ASP A 101 14.63 10.85 2.19
N LYS A 102 15.16 9.64 2.29
CA LYS A 102 15.96 9.01 1.23
C LYS A 102 15.16 8.88 -0.07
N ASN A 103 13.91 8.43 -0.01
CA ASN A 103 13.08 8.24 -1.18
C ASN A 103 12.68 9.58 -1.83
N ILE A 104 12.38 10.60 -1.04
CA ILE A 104 12.08 11.95 -1.53
C ILE A 104 13.32 12.60 -2.16
N SER A 105 14.51 12.40 -1.60
CA SER A 105 15.75 12.94 -2.17
C SER A 105 16.07 12.37 -3.55
N LYS A 106 15.79 11.10 -3.79
CA LYS A 106 15.94 10.42 -5.09
C LYS A 106 14.86 10.79 -6.10
N LEU A 107 13.74 11.39 -5.67
CA LEU A 107 12.59 11.65 -6.52
C LEU A 107 12.92 12.67 -7.60
N THR A 108 12.87 12.27 -8.87
CA THR A 108 13.09 13.18 -10.00
C THR A 108 11.88 14.09 -10.22
N SER A 109 12.08 15.21 -10.94
CA SER A 109 10.98 16.12 -11.28
C SER A 109 9.93 15.45 -12.17
N GLU A 110 10.33 14.53 -13.03
CA GLU A 110 9.41 13.79 -13.92
C GLU A 110 8.51 12.84 -13.11
N LYS A 111 9.09 12.03 -12.23
CA LYS A 111 8.35 11.15 -11.33
C LYS A 111 7.42 11.94 -10.41
N PHE A 112 7.86 13.10 -9.90
CA PHE A 112 7.01 13.98 -9.10
C PHE A 112 5.80 14.50 -9.89
N LYS A 113 5.98 14.90 -11.16
CA LYS A 113 4.87 15.33 -12.04
C LYS A 113 3.82 14.22 -12.25
N ILE A 114 4.23 12.96 -12.28
CA ILE A 114 3.29 11.82 -12.37
C ILE A 114 2.39 11.78 -11.13
N ILE A 115 2.98 11.93 -9.95
CA ILE A 115 2.24 11.94 -8.67
C ILE A 115 1.30 13.13 -8.58
N GLN A 116 1.75 14.33 -9.00
CA GLN A 116 0.94 15.57 -8.98
C GLN A 116 -0.32 15.50 -9.86
N LYS A 117 -0.36 14.63 -10.86
CA LYS A 117 -1.51 14.45 -11.75
C LYS A 117 -2.68 13.66 -11.11
N GLY A 118 -2.77 13.61 -9.79
CA GLY A 118 -3.86 12.91 -9.09
C GLY A 118 -3.79 11.39 -9.24
N LYS A 119 -2.58 10.84 -9.34
CA LYS A 119 -2.37 9.40 -9.40
C LYS A 119 -2.19 8.75 -8.03
N LEU A 120 -1.74 9.51 -7.03
CA LEU A 120 -1.53 9.05 -5.66
C LEU A 120 -2.54 9.70 -4.72
N PHE A 121 -3.32 8.88 -4.03
CA PHE A 121 -4.23 9.30 -2.97
C PHE A 121 -3.74 8.72 -1.65
N MET A 122 -3.53 9.59 -0.67
CA MET A 122 -3.16 9.19 0.69
C MET A 122 -4.21 9.64 1.68
N THR A 123 -4.48 8.80 2.69
CA THR A 123 -5.37 9.15 3.79
C THR A 123 -4.58 9.28 5.09
N PHE A 124 -4.97 10.23 5.90
CA PHE A 124 -4.51 10.42 7.27
C PHE A 124 -5.59 11.16 8.06
N HIS A 125 -5.50 11.15 9.39
CA HIS A 125 -6.45 11.86 10.25
C HIS A 125 -5.88 13.19 10.71
N ASN A 126 -6.74 14.20 10.74
CA ASN A 126 -6.47 15.51 11.32
C ASN A 126 -7.57 15.84 12.33
N ASN A 127 -7.24 15.93 13.61
CA ASN A 127 -8.20 16.19 14.67
C ASN A 127 -9.45 15.27 14.59
N GLY A 128 -9.23 13.96 14.40
CA GLY A 128 -10.28 12.94 14.28
C GLY A 128 -11.03 12.89 12.95
N LYS A 129 -10.74 13.79 11.99
CA LYS A 129 -11.36 13.78 10.66
C LYS A 129 -10.42 13.15 9.65
N GLN A 130 -10.91 12.19 8.85
CA GLN A 130 -10.16 11.62 7.74
C GLN A 130 -9.95 12.68 6.63
N ILE A 131 -8.70 12.85 6.25
CA ILE A 131 -8.27 13.70 5.12
C ILE A 131 -7.84 12.80 3.98
N ILE A 132 -8.32 13.09 2.78
CA ILE A 132 -7.89 12.44 1.53
C ILE A 132 -7.03 13.45 0.79
N LYS A 133 -5.75 13.14 0.61
CA LYS A 133 -4.77 14.00 -0.05
C LYS A 133 -4.38 13.39 -1.39
N SER A 134 -4.58 14.13 -2.49
CA SER A 134 -4.24 13.70 -3.85
C SER A 134 -3.47 14.75 -4.65
N GLU A 135 -3.33 15.96 -4.12
CA GLU A 135 -2.60 17.05 -4.73
C GLU A 135 -1.42 17.45 -3.85
N TYR A 136 -0.25 17.56 -4.44
CA TYR A 136 1.00 17.87 -3.74
C TYR A 136 1.65 19.09 -4.36
N LYS A 137 1.82 20.15 -3.57
CA LYS A 137 2.37 21.44 -4.04
C LYS A 137 3.83 21.30 -4.45
N ASN A 138 4.60 20.56 -3.69
CA ASN A 138 6.03 20.31 -3.88
C ASN A 138 6.45 19.02 -3.19
N LYS A 139 7.72 18.64 -3.32
CA LYS A 139 8.29 17.42 -2.69
C LYS A 139 8.16 17.44 -1.16
N GLU A 140 8.27 18.62 -0.53
CA GLU A 140 8.14 18.73 0.93
C GLU A 140 6.69 18.47 1.39
N ASP A 141 5.68 18.94 0.65
CA ASP A 141 4.27 18.65 0.93
C ASP A 141 3.96 17.14 0.75
N LEU A 142 4.56 16.51 -0.26
CA LEU A 142 4.48 15.05 -0.46
C LEU A 142 5.16 14.30 0.70
N LYS A 143 6.39 14.68 1.08
CA LYS A 143 7.11 14.11 2.23
C LYS A 143 6.26 14.15 3.49
N LYS A 144 5.73 15.32 3.84
CA LYS A 144 4.86 15.48 5.02
C LYS A 144 3.61 14.62 4.94
N SER A 145 3.05 14.42 3.76
CA SER A 145 1.88 13.57 3.57
C SER A 145 2.22 12.09 3.78
N LEU A 146 3.40 11.63 3.33
CA LEU A 146 3.92 10.28 3.61
C LEU A 146 4.15 10.08 5.12
N MET A 147 4.74 11.06 5.80
CA MET A 147 4.93 11.02 7.26
C MET A 147 3.59 10.97 8.01
N LYS A 148 2.59 11.76 7.60
CA LYS A 148 1.27 11.80 8.23
C LYS A 148 0.51 10.48 8.05
N THR A 149 0.51 9.90 6.84
CA THR A 149 -0.20 8.66 6.56
C THR A 149 0.38 7.45 7.29
N SER A 150 1.66 7.48 7.67
CA SER A 150 2.37 6.39 8.35
C SER A 150 2.66 6.68 9.82
N TYR A 151 2.06 7.72 10.40
CA TYR A 151 2.34 8.11 11.77
C TYR A 151 1.57 7.28 12.79
N LEU A 152 2.19 6.23 13.27
CA LEU A 152 1.66 5.39 14.35
C LEU A 152 2.01 6.03 15.71
N PRO A 153 1.00 6.33 16.55
CA PRO A 153 1.21 6.90 17.88
C PRO A 153 2.21 6.10 18.71
N TYR A 154 3.08 6.80 19.40
CA TYR A 154 4.15 6.27 20.24
C TYR A 154 5.22 5.43 19.53
N LEU A 155 4.90 4.80 18.38
CA LEU A 155 5.80 3.88 17.68
C LEU A 155 6.77 4.58 16.73
N ILE A 156 6.53 5.83 16.33
CA ILE A 156 7.45 6.56 15.44
C ILE A 156 8.53 7.28 16.25
N ASP A 157 8.14 8.19 17.15
CA ASP A 157 9.04 9.08 17.88
C ASP A 157 8.65 9.25 19.36
N GLY A 158 7.83 8.34 19.91
CA GLY A 158 7.35 8.38 21.28
C GLY A 158 6.23 9.38 21.53
N LYS A 159 5.77 10.13 20.52
CA LYS A 159 4.68 11.10 20.65
C LYS A 159 3.34 10.50 20.23
N CYS A 160 2.25 11.06 20.76
CA CYS A 160 0.89 10.62 20.44
C CYS A 160 0.45 10.97 19.00
N TYR A 161 0.99 12.06 18.42
CA TYR A 161 0.58 12.58 17.13
C TYR A 161 1.71 13.33 16.41
N PHE A 162 1.64 13.37 15.09
CA PHE A 162 2.48 14.22 14.26
C PHE A 162 1.96 15.66 14.28
N LYS A 163 2.80 16.62 14.68
CA LYS A 163 2.42 18.04 14.73
C LYS A 163 2.96 18.78 13.49
N ASP A 164 2.08 19.42 12.72
CA ASP A 164 2.45 20.27 11.60
C ASP A 164 1.57 21.51 11.58
N LYS A 165 2.19 22.71 11.63
CA LYS A 165 1.52 24.03 11.61
C LYS A 165 0.38 24.16 12.62
N GLY A 166 0.55 23.64 13.83
CA GLY A 166 -0.43 23.70 14.91
C GLY A 166 -1.55 22.66 14.83
N ALA A 167 -1.61 21.86 13.78
CA ALA A 167 -2.55 20.75 13.64
C ALA A 167 -1.93 19.42 14.04
N PHE A 168 -2.77 18.45 14.43
CA PHE A 168 -2.38 17.13 14.91
C PHE A 168 -2.84 16.06 13.93
N PHE A 169 -1.91 15.19 13.54
CA PHE A 169 -2.15 14.16 12.53
C PHE A 169 -1.81 12.79 13.05
N LEU A 170 -2.56 11.81 12.57
CA LEU A 170 -2.41 10.37 12.83
C LEU A 170 -2.48 9.58 11.53
N ASP A 171 -2.04 8.33 11.58
CA ASP A 171 -2.17 7.35 10.50
C ASP A 171 -3.55 7.33 9.85
N GLY A 172 -3.60 6.98 8.59
CA GLY A 172 -4.83 6.99 7.81
C GLY A 172 -5.81 5.86 8.13
N LEU A 173 -5.36 4.81 8.81
CA LEU A 173 -6.10 3.60 9.21
C LEU A 173 -6.78 2.87 8.04
N LEU A 174 -7.61 3.57 7.26
CA LEU A 174 -8.29 3.04 6.07
C LEU A 174 -8.01 3.91 4.84
N PRO A 175 -7.78 3.28 3.68
CA PRO A 175 -7.56 4.00 2.44
C PRO A 175 -8.87 4.58 1.88
N HIS A 176 -8.74 5.60 1.02
CA HIS A 176 -9.87 6.09 0.24
C HIS A 176 -10.25 5.08 -0.84
N ILE A 177 -11.48 4.60 -0.82
CA ILE A 177 -12.04 3.77 -1.89
C ILE A 177 -12.64 4.70 -2.93
N PHE A 178 -12.20 4.55 -4.17
CA PHE A 178 -12.73 5.32 -5.29
C PHE A 178 -14.22 5.01 -5.50
N LYS A 179 -15.00 6.04 -5.72
CA LYS A 179 -16.38 5.87 -6.19
C LYS A 179 -16.33 5.57 -7.68
N ASP A 180 -17.03 4.54 -8.09
CA ASP A 180 -17.23 4.23 -9.50
C ASP A 180 -18.10 5.35 -10.11
N ARG A 181 -17.48 6.38 -10.69
CA ARG A 181 -18.19 7.50 -11.32
C ARG A 181 -18.51 7.25 -12.78
N THR A 182 -17.89 6.24 -13.36
CA THR A 182 -18.12 5.87 -14.75
C THR A 182 -18.30 4.35 -14.79
N GLN A 183 -19.49 3.91 -15.11
CA GLN A 183 -19.77 2.54 -15.56
C GLN A 183 -19.05 2.26 -16.90
N SER A 184 -17.77 2.61 -17.04
CA SER A 184 -16.98 2.09 -18.11
C SER A 184 -16.75 0.62 -17.77
N LEU A 185 -17.34 -0.25 -18.57
CA LEU A 185 -17.34 -1.70 -18.45
C LEU A 185 -15.94 -2.34 -18.22
N ASN A 186 -14.87 -1.57 -18.31
CA ASN A 186 -13.49 -2.02 -18.29
C ASN A 186 -12.62 -1.46 -17.16
N ASN A 187 -13.14 -0.63 -16.23
CA ASN A 187 -12.35 -0.12 -15.11
C ASN A 187 -12.73 -0.84 -13.80
N HIS A 188 -11.79 -1.55 -13.21
CA HIS A 188 -11.99 -2.28 -11.97
C HIS A 188 -11.26 -1.61 -10.82
N ILE A 189 -11.84 -1.65 -9.62
CA ILE A 189 -11.18 -1.21 -8.39
C ILE A 189 -10.64 -2.44 -7.68
N LEU A 190 -9.31 -2.62 -7.74
CA LEU A 190 -8.62 -3.68 -7.01
C LEU A 190 -8.35 -3.22 -5.58
N TYR A 191 -8.94 -3.92 -4.62
CA TYR A 191 -8.71 -3.69 -3.20
C TYR A 191 -7.75 -4.75 -2.65
N ILE A 192 -6.69 -4.29 -1.99
CA ILE A 192 -5.65 -5.12 -1.40
C ILE A 192 -5.69 -4.94 0.12
N SER A 193 -6.05 -6.01 0.84
CA SER A 193 -6.11 -6.05 2.30
C SER A 193 -5.15 -7.12 2.83
N PRO A 194 -3.99 -6.75 3.38
CA PRO A 194 -3.05 -7.72 3.94
C PRO A 194 -3.46 -8.18 5.36
N ASN A 195 -4.63 -7.78 5.86
CA ASN A 195 -5.06 -7.96 7.24
C ASN A 195 -6.20 -8.97 7.35
N SER A 196 -6.06 -10.14 6.72
CA SER A 196 -6.93 -11.27 6.99
C SER A 196 -6.79 -11.76 8.45
N LEU A 197 -7.82 -12.40 9.00
CA LEU A 197 -7.77 -12.88 10.39
C LEU A 197 -6.51 -13.70 10.73
N PRO A 198 -6.05 -14.64 9.87
CA PRO A 198 -4.80 -15.37 10.12
C PRO A 198 -3.56 -14.48 10.14
N LYS A 199 -3.56 -13.36 9.40
CA LYS A 199 -2.42 -12.45 9.26
C LYS A 199 -2.40 -11.29 10.27
N LEU A 200 -3.47 -11.09 11.05
CA LEU A 200 -3.53 -10.00 12.05
C LEU A 200 -2.37 -10.07 13.05
N LYS A 201 -2.03 -11.26 13.54
CA LYS A 201 -0.89 -11.46 14.45
C LYS A 201 0.46 -11.05 13.85
N ASN A 202 0.57 -11.08 12.52
CA ASN A 202 1.79 -10.79 11.80
C ASN A 202 2.03 -9.28 11.59
N ILE A 203 1.08 -8.43 11.96
CA ILE A 203 1.18 -6.97 11.78
C ILE A 203 2.42 -6.42 12.50
N LEU A 204 2.67 -6.86 13.73
CA LEU A 204 3.83 -6.43 14.54
C LEU A 204 4.75 -7.59 14.95
N ILE A 205 4.32 -8.84 14.81
CA ILE A 205 5.07 -10.01 15.25
C ILE A 205 5.76 -10.66 14.06
N THR A 206 7.08 -10.57 14.03
CA THR A 206 7.93 -11.16 12.98
C THR A 206 9.07 -12.00 13.57
N LYS A 207 8.99 -12.37 14.89
CA LYS A 207 10.09 -13.05 15.61
C LYS A 207 10.51 -14.38 14.97
N ASN A 208 9.54 -15.15 14.48
CA ASN A 208 9.76 -16.49 13.95
C ASN A 208 10.03 -16.49 12.43
N GLU A 209 10.17 -15.33 11.82
CA GLU A 209 10.44 -15.24 10.39
C GLU A 209 11.93 -15.36 10.10
N VAL A 210 12.28 -16.34 9.30
CA VAL A 210 13.65 -16.51 8.80
C VAL A 210 13.97 -15.42 7.77
N SER A 211 13.02 -15.06 6.91
CA SER A 211 13.22 -14.02 5.91
C SER A 211 11.90 -13.36 5.46
N VAL A 212 12.01 -12.13 4.95
CA VAL A 212 10.91 -11.39 4.31
C VAL A 212 10.43 -12.06 3.01
N TYR A 213 11.28 -12.87 2.40
CA TYR A 213 10.98 -13.50 1.10
C TYR A 213 9.73 -14.38 1.14
N GLY A 214 9.45 -15.06 2.26
CA GLY A 214 8.24 -15.85 2.44
C GLY A 214 6.98 -15.03 2.26
N ARG A 215 6.88 -13.88 2.95
CA ARG A 215 5.70 -12.98 2.83
C ARG A 215 5.56 -12.40 1.43
N VAL A 216 6.68 -12.01 0.81
CA VAL A 216 6.65 -11.48 -0.56
C VAL A 216 6.19 -12.56 -1.54
N SER A 217 6.69 -13.80 -1.40
CA SER A 217 6.25 -14.93 -2.22
C SER A 217 4.76 -15.24 -2.04
N GLU A 218 4.25 -15.21 -0.81
CA GLU A 218 2.80 -15.36 -0.55
C GLU A 218 2.00 -14.25 -1.25
N GLY A 219 2.46 -13.00 -1.21
CA GLY A 219 1.81 -11.90 -1.92
C GLY A 219 1.77 -12.11 -3.44
N ILE A 220 2.89 -12.56 -4.03
CA ILE A 220 2.97 -12.90 -5.46
C ILE A 220 1.96 -14.01 -5.81
N LEU A 221 1.92 -15.09 -5.01
CA LEU A 221 1.02 -16.23 -5.24
C LEU A 221 -0.45 -15.86 -5.06
N ASP A 222 -0.77 -14.98 -4.09
CA ASP A 222 -2.13 -14.48 -3.89
C ASP A 222 -2.61 -13.67 -5.10
N ALA A 223 -1.77 -12.76 -5.61
CA ALA A 223 -2.08 -12.00 -6.81
C ALA A 223 -2.23 -12.92 -8.04
N TYR A 224 -1.32 -13.87 -8.22
CA TYR A 224 -1.44 -14.87 -9.28
C TYR A 224 -2.75 -15.65 -9.20
N SER A 225 -3.09 -16.17 -8.02
CA SER A 225 -4.35 -16.91 -7.81
C SER A 225 -5.57 -16.05 -8.12
N PHE A 226 -5.56 -14.77 -7.68
CA PHE A 226 -6.62 -13.82 -7.95
C PHE A 226 -6.85 -13.61 -9.44
N PHE A 227 -5.80 -13.30 -10.22
CA PHE A 227 -5.93 -13.03 -11.66
C PHE A 227 -6.18 -14.30 -12.48
N LYS A 228 -5.64 -15.44 -12.06
CA LYS A 228 -5.86 -16.73 -12.72
C LYS A 228 -7.31 -17.19 -12.61
N ASN A 229 -7.88 -17.09 -11.41
CA ASN A 229 -9.21 -17.61 -11.12
C ASN A 229 -10.32 -16.56 -11.24
N GLU A 230 -9.97 -15.26 -11.33
CA GLU A 230 -10.88 -14.10 -11.32
C GLU A 230 -11.85 -14.08 -10.13
N LYS A 231 -11.43 -14.67 -9.01
CA LYS A 231 -12.18 -14.76 -7.76
C LYS A 231 -11.40 -14.06 -6.66
N THR A 232 -12.13 -13.54 -5.67
CA THR A 232 -11.52 -13.01 -4.44
C THR A 232 -10.53 -14.02 -3.87
N SER A 233 -9.30 -13.59 -3.65
CA SER A 233 -8.25 -14.32 -2.96
C SER A 233 -8.20 -13.93 -1.47
N GLU A 234 -7.17 -14.34 -0.74
CA GLU A 234 -7.03 -13.97 0.66
C GLU A 234 -6.83 -12.45 0.85
N MET A 235 -6.09 -11.82 -0.06
CA MET A 235 -5.71 -10.41 0.06
C MET A 235 -6.25 -9.51 -1.05
N CYS A 236 -6.66 -10.08 -2.21
CA CYS A 236 -7.12 -9.32 -3.36
C CYS A 236 -8.61 -9.51 -3.63
N SER A 237 -9.31 -8.41 -3.92
CA SER A 237 -10.72 -8.43 -4.31
C SER A 237 -11.07 -7.28 -5.24
N PHE A 238 -12.05 -7.44 -6.13
CA PHE A 238 -12.62 -6.33 -6.89
C PHE A 238 -13.78 -5.71 -6.11
N VAL A 239 -13.67 -4.41 -5.80
CA VAL A 239 -14.74 -3.66 -5.10
C VAL A 239 -16.06 -3.72 -5.84
N ASN A 240 -16.02 -3.72 -7.17
CA ASN A 240 -17.20 -3.84 -8.03
C ASN A 240 -17.96 -5.18 -7.85
N LYS A 241 -17.29 -6.20 -7.30
CA LYS A 241 -17.88 -7.51 -7.01
C LYS A 241 -18.25 -7.70 -5.54
N TRP A 242 -18.09 -6.66 -4.71
CA TRP A 242 -18.39 -6.74 -3.28
C TRP A 242 -19.88 -6.86 -3.03
N SER A 243 -20.23 -7.74 -2.10
CA SER A 243 -21.56 -7.83 -1.50
C SER A 243 -21.74 -6.73 -0.44
N MET A 244 -22.98 -6.49 -0.01
CA MET A 244 -23.29 -5.58 1.09
C MET A 244 -22.49 -5.93 2.37
N SER A 245 -22.27 -7.23 2.63
CA SER A 245 -21.50 -7.68 3.80
C SER A 245 -20.04 -7.18 3.78
N ASN A 246 -19.40 -7.11 2.61
CA ASN A 246 -18.04 -6.57 2.49
C ASN A 246 -18.00 -5.08 2.91
N PHE A 247 -18.99 -4.30 2.46
CA PHE A 247 -19.08 -2.88 2.86
C PHE A 247 -19.39 -2.73 4.35
N ILE A 248 -20.24 -3.58 4.93
CA ILE A 248 -20.52 -3.59 6.37
C ILE A 248 -19.25 -3.92 7.15
N CYS A 249 -18.52 -4.98 6.77
CA CYS A 249 -17.26 -5.35 7.42
C CYS A 249 -16.24 -4.19 7.38
N LEU A 250 -16.12 -3.50 6.24
CA LEU A 250 -15.25 -2.33 6.14
C LEU A 250 -15.70 -1.20 7.08
N ARG A 251 -17.01 -0.94 7.17
CA ARG A 251 -17.56 0.04 8.11
C ARG A 251 -17.35 -0.34 9.56
N MET A 252 -17.48 -1.63 9.89
CA MET A 252 -17.20 -2.14 11.24
C MET A 252 -15.72 -1.95 11.61
N LYS A 253 -14.79 -2.20 10.69
CA LYS A 253 -13.36 -1.88 10.90
C LYS A 253 -13.17 -0.40 11.28
N HIS A 254 -13.89 0.52 10.62
CA HIS A 254 -13.88 1.95 10.97
C HIS A 254 -14.31 2.22 12.42
N LEU A 255 -15.38 1.55 12.88
CA LEU A 255 -15.93 1.77 14.23
C LEU A 255 -15.07 1.18 15.35
N ILE A 256 -14.33 0.10 15.07
CA ILE A 256 -13.44 -0.54 16.07
C ILE A 256 -12.15 0.25 16.27
N ILE A 257 -11.75 1.03 15.28
CA ILE A 257 -10.48 1.77 15.28
C ILE A 257 -10.66 3.19 15.84
N TYR A 258 -11.90 3.68 15.96
CA TYR A 258 -12.30 4.95 16.60
C TYR A 258 -12.96 4.73 17.95
#